data_b75a799e1ae1024f127750f5039c815a
#
_entry.id   b75a799e1ae1024f127750f5039c815a
#
_cell.length_a   1.000
_cell.length_b   1.000
_cell.length_c   1.000
_cell.angle_alpha   90.00
_cell.angle_beta   90.00
_cell.angle_gamma   90.00
#
_symmetry.space_group_name_H-M   'P 1'
#
loop_
_entity.id
_entity.type
_entity.pdbx_description
1 polymer ?
#
loop_
_entity_poly.entity_id
_entity_poly.type
_entity_poly.pdbx_seq_one_letter_code
_entity_poly.pdbx_strand_id
1 'polypeptide(L)'
;LANTQSLSLNAGTGGAIAASSTIGTGTSLATLTVTNSNGATFSGAVTTGTSVVLTDTTDATAITFNGALTTPTLTTAAQGYNLVLNGGATITNAVSFAHTGTLTLGNDAADVLLFDGGLTATDPSGVTLNGTVRTSGDAVSLGDGNTALTLAGTTSIIDTTNNGGTAAGAGITLGGAVDGTLANTQ
;
A
#
# COMPACT_ATOMS: atom_id res chain seq x y z
N LEU A 1 10.74 -16.11 21.31
CA LEU A 1 9.32 -15.80 21.10
C LEU A 1 9.24 -14.87 19.88
N ALA A 2 8.88 -15.39 18.71
CA ALA A 2 8.66 -14.60 17.52
C ALA A 2 7.40 -13.74 17.68
N ASN A 3 7.40 -12.55 17.07
CA ASN A 3 6.23 -11.65 17.01
C ASN A 3 5.77 -11.10 18.37
N THR A 4 6.69 -10.86 19.28
CA THR A 4 6.33 -10.28 20.60
C THR A 4 6.82 -8.84 20.77
N GLN A 5 7.82 -8.40 19.99
CA GLN A 5 8.33 -7.03 20.03
C GLN A 5 7.60 -6.14 19.03
N SER A 6 7.24 -4.96 19.48
CA SER A 6 6.66 -3.92 18.62
C SER A 6 7.60 -2.72 18.58
N LEU A 7 7.61 -2.04 17.43
CA LEU A 7 8.36 -0.81 17.20
C LEU A 7 7.39 0.34 16.92
N SER A 8 7.47 1.40 17.72
CA SER A 8 6.74 2.64 17.45
C SER A 8 7.73 3.75 17.11
N LEU A 9 7.50 4.44 16.02
CA LEU A 9 8.32 5.51 15.49
C LEU A 9 7.54 6.83 15.56
N ASN A 10 8.11 7.81 16.26
CA ASN A 10 7.54 9.14 16.37
C ASN A 10 8.67 10.17 16.26
N ALA A 11 8.74 10.86 15.16
CA ALA A 11 9.72 11.93 14.91
C ALA A 11 9.08 13.34 15.03
N GLY A 12 7.80 13.42 15.37
CA GLY A 12 7.04 14.68 15.40
C GLY A 12 6.88 15.28 14.00
N THR A 13 6.22 16.42 13.93
CA THR A 13 5.89 17.08 12.65
C THR A 13 7.10 17.68 11.92
N GLY A 14 8.26 17.79 12.56
CA GLY A 14 9.49 18.35 11.97
C GLY A 14 10.55 17.32 11.60
N GLY A 15 10.48 16.10 12.15
CA GLY A 15 11.48 15.05 11.94
C GLY A 15 11.05 14.02 10.91
N ALA A 16 11.96 13.58 10.04
CA ALA A 16 11.72 12.47 9.13
C ALA A 16 12.14 11.14 9.76
N ILE A 17 11.46 10.06 9.37
CA ILE A 17 11.84 8.68 9.67
C ILE A 17 12.54 8.08 8.46
N ALA A 18 13.75 7.54 8.65
CA ALA A 18 14.49 6.85 7.61
C ALA A 18 15.02 5.50 8.12
N ALA A 19 14.51 4.41 7.55
CA ALA A 19 15.00 3.06 7.78
C ALA A 19 15.73 2.58 6.52
N SER A 20 17.05 2.53 6.53
CA SER A 20 17.87 2.20 5.37
C SER A 20 18.07 0.71 5.14
N SER A 21 17.67 -0.14 6.09
CA SER A 21 17.80 -1.58 6.03
C SER A 21 16.47 -2.26 6.30
N THR A 22 16.46 -3.59 6.32
CA THR A 22 15.26 -4.39 6.56
C THR A 22 14.77 -4.27 8.01
N ILE A 23 13.48 -4.41 8.20
CA ILE A 23 12.83 -4.47 9.52
C ILE A 23 12.07 -5.79 9.65
N GLY A 24 12.40 -6.57 10.67
CA GLY A 24 11.68 -7.80 11.01
C GLY A 24 11.89 -8.98 10.06
N THR A 25 12.86 -8.95 9.15
CA THR A 25 13.08 -10.05 8.18
C THR A 25 13.79 -11.26 8.80
N GLY A 26 14.57 -11.10 9.86
CA GLY A 26 15.18 -12.22 10.60
C GLY A 26 14.19 -12.81 11.62
N THR A 27 13.61 -11.94 12.44
CA THR A 27 12.52 -12.27 13.36
C THR A 27 11.48 -11.18 13.24
N SER A 28 10.27 -11.54 12.83
CA SER A 28 9.20 -10.57 12.60
C SER A 28 8.89 -9.77 13.87
N LEU A 29 8.66 -8.48 13.72
CA LEU A 29 8.01 -7.69 14.78
C LEU A 29 6.55 -8.12 14.92
N ALA A 30 5.97 -7.93 16.10
CA ALA A 30 4.52 -8.00 16.24
C ALA A 30 3.89 -6.85 15.45
N THR A 31 4.23 -5.62 15.78
CA THR A 31 3.65 -4.42 15.17
C THR A 31 4.74 -3.40 14.87
N LEU A 32 4.63 -2.75 13.70
CA LEU A 32 5.32 -1.51 13.38
C LEU A 32 4.29 -0.38 13.36
N THR A 33 4.52 0.68 14.13
CA THR A 33 3.67 1.87 14.15
C THR A 33 4.46 3.10 13.71
N VAL A 34 3.96 3.84 12.73
CA VAL A 34 4.38 5.22 12.44
C VAL A 34 3.36 6.14 13.10
N THR A 35 3.78 6.79 14.19
CA THR A 35 2.88 7.63 15.00
C THR A 35 2.77 9.03 14.42
N ASN A 36 3.92 9.67 14.14
CA ASN A 36 3.99 10.97 13.49
C ASN A 36 5.40 11.23 12.94
N SER A 37 5.47 11.96 11.80
CA SER A 37 6.74 12.34 11.17
C SER A 37 6.54 13.46 10.14
N ASN A 38 7.65 14.00 9.63
CA ASN A 38 7.67 14.79 8.40
C ASN A 38 8.15 13.91 7.23
N GLY A 39 7.36 12.86 6.93
CA GLY A 39 7.69 11.82 6.00
C GLY A 39 8.42 10.63 6.63
N ALA A 40 8.14 9.42 6.13
CA ALA A 40 8.80 8.18 6.55
C ALA A 40 9.23 7.37 5.32
N THR A 41 10.49 6.87 5.32
CA THR A 41 11.00 6.04 4.23
C THR A 41 11.59 4.75 4.78
N PHE A 42 11.06 3.64 4.31
CA PHE A 42 11.54 2.27 4.56
C PHE A 42 12.20 1.75 3.28
N SER A 43 13.53 1.79 3.21
CA SER A 43 14.28 1.40 2.01
C SER A 43 14.38 -0.12 1.84
N GLY A 44 14.48 -0.85 2.96
CA GLY A 44 14.50 -2.31 2.97
C GLY A 44 13.13 -2.93 3.19
N ALA A 45 13.04 -4.25 3.04
CA ALA A 45 11.80 -4.98 3.32
C ALA A 45 11.35 -4.83 4.78
N VAL A 46 10.04 -4.76 4.98
CA VAL A 46 9.39 -4.68 6.30
C VAL A 46 8.51 -5.91 6.48
N THR A 47 8.73 -6.65 7.57
CA THR A 47 7.96 -7.84 7.93
C THR A 47 7.43 -7.73 9.34
N THR A 48 6.11 -7.87 9.51
CA THR A 48 5.45 -7.95 10.83
C THR A 48 4.62 -9.21 10.92
N GLY A 49 4.42 -9.70 12.13
CA GLY A 49 3.61 -10.89 12.38
C GLY A 49 2.17 -10.58 12.75
N THR A 50 1.84 -9.30 12.99
CA THR A 50 0.48 -8.88 13.35
C THR A 50 0.02 -7.70 12.51
N SER A 51 0.71 -6.55 12.57
CA SER A 51 0.22 -5.36 11.88
C SER A 51 1.29 -4.32 11.58
N VAL A 52 1.01 -3.51 10.56
CA VAL A 52 1.59 -2.18 10.34
C VAL A 52 0.49 -1.15 10.54
N VAL A 53 0.75 -0.15 11.39
CA VAL A 53 -0.20 0.92 11.72
C VAL A 53 0.41 2.26 11.33
N LEU A 54 -0.24 2.96 10.41
CA LEU A 54 0.16 4.28 9.92
C LEU A 54 -0.83 5.30 10.48
N THR A 55 -0.39 6.04 11.51
CA THR A 55 -1.26 6.97 12.22
C THR A 55 -1.22 8.33 11.55
N ASP A 56 0.00 8.89 11.37
CA ASP A 56 0.12 10.23 10.81
C ASP A 56 1.52 10.50 10.24
N THR A 57 1.58 11.43 9.32
CA THR A 57 2.75 12.23 8.95
C THR A 57 2.24 13.57 8.42
N THR A 58 3.09 14.58 8.35
CA THR A 58 2.70 15.91 7.86
C THR A 58 1.97 15.81 6.53
N ASP A 59 0.84 16.50 6.41
CA ASP A 59 -0.02 16.48 5.21
C ASP A 59 0.80 16.68 3.93
N ALA A 60 0.44 15.94 2.88
CA ALA A 60 1.11 15.89 1.59
C ALA A 60 2.55 15.35 1.62
N THR A 61 3.12 15.01 2.78
CA THR A 61 4.35 14.22 2.82
C THR A 61 4.03 12.72 2.69
N ALA A 62 5.03 11.88 2.45
CA ALA A 62 4.80 10.47 2.16
C ALA A 62 5.30 9.53 3.25
N ILE A 63 4.55 8.45 3.48
CA ILE A 63 5.06 7.22 4.06
C ILE A 63 5.36 6.28 2.89
N THR A 64 6.64 5.94 2.70
CA THR A 64 7.13 5.20 1.53
C THR A 64 7.77 3.88 1.94
N PHE A 65 7.28 2.79 1.36
CA PHE A 65 7.91 1.47 1.41
C PHE A 65 8.55 1.19 0.06
N ASN A 66 9.89 1.35 -0.01
CA ASN A 66 10.67 1.01 -1.22
C ASN A 66 10.98 -0.49 -1.29
N GLY A 67 11.11 -1.15 -0.16
CA GLY A 67 11.21 -2.61 -0.08
C GLY A 67 9.83 -3.26 0.10
N ALA A 68 9.78 -4.58 -0.09
CA ALA A 68 8.53 -5.35 0.06
C ALA A 68 7.93 -5.19 1.47
N LEU A 69 6.63 -4.98 1.55
CA LEU A 69 5.86 -4.95 2.79
C LEU A 69 5.14 -6.28 3.00
N THR A 70 5.47 -7.01 4.08
CA THR A 70 4.77 -8.23 4.47
C THR A 70 4.16 -8.07 5.84
N THR A 71 2.84 -8.12 5.94
CA THR A 71 2.09 -7.94 7.18
C THR A 71 0.72 -8.62 7.12
N PRO A 72 0.23 -9.22 8.20
CA PRO A 72 -1.16 -9.66 8.23
C PRO A 72 -2.17 -8.52 8.09
N THR A 73 -1.94 -7.39 8.75
CA THR A 73 -2.87 -6.25 8.73
C THR A 73 -2.14 -4.95 8.43
N LEU A 74 -2.67 -4.15 7.52
CA LEU A 74 -2.26 -2.76 7.30
C LEU A 74 -3.42 -1.84 7.68
N THR A 75 -3.16 -0.92 8.59
CA THR A 75 -4.13 0.09 9.02
C THR A 75 -3.61 1.49 8.67
N THR A 76 -4.43 2.30 8.04
CA THR A 76 -4.15 3.71 7.75
C THR A 76 -5.18 4.58 8.45
N ALA A 77 -4.75 5.68 9.07
CA ALA A 77 -5.67 6.65 9.67
C ALA A 77 -6.13 7.69 8.64
N ALA A 78 -7.30 8.29 8.88
CA ALA A 78 -7.90 9.32 8.03
C ALA A 78 -7.17 10.68 8.18
N GLN A 79 -5.93 10.74 7.68
CA GLN A 79 -5.05 11.91 7.69
C GLN A 79 -4.55 12.21 6.28
N GLY A 80 -4.05 13.43 6.04
CA GLY A 80 -3.70 13.95 4.72
C GLY A 80 -2.37 13.50 4.13
N TYR A 81 -1.73 12.46 4.67
CA TYR A 81 -0.47 11.95 4.14
C TYR A 81 -0.64 11.12 2.87
N ASN A 82 0.43 11.03 2.10
CA ASN A 82 0.53 10.14 0.96
C ASN A 82 1.08 8.77 1.39
N LEU A 83 0.61 7.69 0.78
CA LEU A 83 1.14 6.34 0.99
C LEU A 83 1.69 5.79 -0.33
N VAL A 84 2.91 5.26 -0.26
CA VAL A 84 3.63 4.73 -1.43
C VAL A 84 4.14 3.32 -1.12
N LEU A 85 3.70 2.33 -1.89
CA LEU A 85 4.12 0.92 -1.81
C LEU A 85 4.87 0.56 -3.10
N ASN A 86 6.18 0.83 -3.16
CA ASN A 86 7.00 0.64 -4.36
C ASN A 86 7.50 -0.80 -4.54
N GLY A 87 7.87 -1.48 -3.46
CA GLY A 87 8.58 -2.77 -3.54
C GLY A 87 7.66 -3.99 -3.50
N GLY A 88 6.39 -3.83 -3.87
CA GLY A 88 5.39 -4.88 -3.72
C GLY A 88 4.86 -5.01 -2.28
N ALA A 89 3.80 -5.80 -2.10
CA ALA A 89 3.21 -6.04 -0.80
C ALA A 89 2.61 -7.44 -0.70
N THR A 90 2.54 -7.99 0.52
CA THR A 90 1.74 -9.17 0.86
C THR A 90 0.99 -8.87 2.15
N ILE A 91 -0.33 -8.69 2.06
CA ILE A 91 -1.20 -8.33 3.18
C ILE A 91 -2.34 -9.33 3.24
N THR A 92 -2.43 -10.04 4.37
CA THR A 92 -3.34 -11.20 4.50
C THR A 92 -4.79 -10.79 4.68
N ASN A 93 -5.05 -9.80 5.54
CA ASN A 93 -6.41 -9.37 5.85
C ASN A 93 -6.87 -8.29 4.86
N ALA A 94 -8.18 -8.10 4.75
CA ALA A 94 -8.76 -7.03 3.96
C ALA A 94 -8.18 -5.66 4.35
N VAL A 95 -7.87 -4.83 3.35
CA VAL A 95 -7.35 -3.48 3.55
C VAL A 95 -8.37 -2.45 3.07
N SER A 96 -8.65 -1.49 3.95
CA SER A 96 -9.31 -0.24 3.59
C SER A 96 -8.35 0.91 3.82
N PHE A 97 -7.97 1.61 2.76
CA PHE A 97 -7.11 2.79 2.84
C PHE A 97 -7.94 4.01 3.23
N ALA A 98 -7.84 4.41 4.50
CA ALA A 98 -8.61 5.53 5.07
C ALA A 98 -7.89 6.89 4.97
N HIS A 99 -6.59 6.93 4.62
CA HIS A 99 -5.87 8.20 4.47
C HIS A 99 -6.40 8.99 3.27
N THR A 100 -6.35 10.32 3.37
CA THR A 100 -6.96 11.22 2.38
C THR A 100 -5.95 11.84 1.41
N GLY A 101 -4.64 11.61 1.59
CA GLY A 101 -3.62 11.91 0.60
C GLY A 101 -3.64 10.91 -0.57
N THR A 102 -2.63 10.91 -1.42
CA THR A 102 -2.55 9.99 -2.56
C THR A 102 -2.09 8.59 -2.15
N LEU A 103 -2.52 7.58 -2.90
CA LEU A 103 -2.06 6.20 -2.80
C LEU A 103 -1.31 5.80 -4.07
N THR A 104 -0.07 5.30 -3.92
CA THR A 104 0.70 4.71 -5.03
C THR A 104 0.92 3.23 -4.78
N LEU A 105 0.54 2.41 -5.76
CA LEU A 105 0.62 0.95 -5.76
C LEU A 105 1.59 0.48 -6.84
N GLY A 106 2.82 0.19 -6.43
CA GLY A 106 3.93 -0.19 -7.31
C GLY A 106 4.58 0.99 -8.04
N ASN A 107 5.80 0.79 -8.51
CA ASN A 107 6.55 1.73 -9.35
C ASN A 107 7.17 1.06 -10.57
N ASP A 108 7.00 -0.25 -10.71
CA ASP A 108 7.50 -1.06 -11.81
C ASP A 108 6.46 -2.11 -12.24
N ALA A 109 6.47 -2.48 -13.53
CA ALA A 109 5.54 -3.47 -14.08
C ALA A 109 5.69 -4.88 -13.45
N ALA A 110 6.85 -5.17 -12.83
CA ALA A 110 7.10 -6.43 -12.14
C ALA A 110 6.59 -6.44 -10.69
N ASP A 111 6.20 -5.30 -10.13
CA ASP A 111 5.69 -5.23 -8.77
C ASP A 111 4.36 -5.98 -8.63
N VAL A 112 4.28 -6.80 -7.59
CA VAL A 112 3.05 -7.50 -7.22
C VAL A 112 2.64 -7.09 -5.82
N LEU A 113 1.44 -6.54 -5.71
CA LEU A 113 0.82 -6.16 -4.44
C LEU A 113 -0.34 -7.14 -4.19
N LEU A 114 -0.10 -8.15 -3.35
CA LEU A 114 -1.10 -9.13 -2.94
C LEU A 114 -1.85 -8.61 -1.71
N PHE A 115 -3.11 -8.31 -1.89
CA PHE A 115 -4.09 -8.01 -0.84
C PHE A 115 -5.02 -9.23 -0.70
N ASP A 116 -4.57 -10.22 0.06
CA ASP A 116 -5.18 -11.56 0.08
C ASP A 116 -6.67 -11.50 0.41
N GLY A 117 -7.07 -10.70 1.39
CA GLY A 117 -8.46 -10.51 1.82
C GLY A 117 -9.22 -9.37 1.12
N GLY A 118 -8.67 -8.82 0.02
CA GLY A 118 -9.33 -7.75 -0.73
C GLY A 118 -8.85 -6.35 -0.39
N LEU A 119 -9.27 -5.38 -1.22
CA LEU A 119 -8.78 -4.00 -1.21
C LEU A 119 -9.90 -3.00 -1.45
N THR A 120 -9.96 -1.97 -0.59
CA THR A 120 -10.77 -0.77 -0.80
C THR A 120 -9.90 0.48 -0.68
N ALA A 121 -9.91 1.34 -1.70
CA ALA A 121 -9.18 2.60 -1.77
C ALA A 121 -10.09 3.68 -2.39
N THR A 122 -11.09 4.11 -1.63
CA THR A 122 -12.07 5.14 -2.03
C THR A 122 -11.80 6.48 -1.35
N ASP A 123 -11.14 6.49 -0.18
CA ASP A 123 -10.86 7.70 0.59
C ASP A 123 -9.62 8.49 0.12
N PRO A 124 -8.57 7.85 -0.48
CA PRO A 124 -7.44 8.59 -1.03
C PRO A 124 -7.88 9.59 -2.11
N SER A 125 -7.21 10.76 -2.15
CA SER A 125 -7.49 11.80 -3.15
C SER A 125 -7.14 11.41 -4.59
N GLY A 126 -6.40 10.33 -4.79
CA GLY A 126 -6.07 9.71 -6.06
C GLY A 126 -5.31 8.41 -5.86
N VAL A 127 -5.50 7.46 -6.76
CA VAL A 127 -4.79 6.17 -6.77
C VAL A 127 -3.94 6.08 -8.03
N THR A 128 -2.65 5.76 -7.87
CA THR A 128 -1.74 5.46 -8.98
C THR A 128 -1.37 3.99 -8.95
N LEU A 129 -1.48 3.30 -10.08
CA LEU A 129 -1.12 1.89 -10.23
C LEU A 129 -0.01 1.73 -11.29
N ASN A 130 1.07 1.03 -10.90
CA ASN A 130 2.13 0.58 -11.80
C ASN A 130 2.58 -0.83 -11.35
N GLY A 131 2.12 -1.86 -12.05
CA GLY A 131 2.32 -3.27 -11.71
C GLY A 131 1.02 -4.03 -11.54
N THR A 132 1.00 -4.99 -10.63
CA THR A 132 -0.14 -5.90 -10.41
C THR A 132 -0.71 -5.72 -9.01
N VAL A 133 -1.99 -5.37 -8.90
CA VAL A 133 -2.81 -5.55 -7.70
C VAL A 133 -3.48 -6.93 -7.81
N ARG A 134 -3.31 -7.75 -6.78
CA ARG A 134 -3.85 -9.12 -6.74
C ARG A 134 -4.60 -9.38 -5.44
N THR A 135 -5.68 -10.18 -5.52
CA THR A 135 -6.36 -10.76 -4.36
C THR A 135 -6.52 -12.27 -4.53
N SER A 136 -6.94 -12.97 -3.47
CA SER A 136 -7.15 -14.42 -3.50
C SER A 136 -8.61 -14.82 -3.68
N GLY A 137 -9.33 -14.11 -4.55
CA GLY A 137 -10.76 -14.31 -4.78
C GLY A 137 -11.62 -13.30 -4.03
N ASP A 138 -11.02 -12.20 -3.59
CA ASP A 138 -11.67 -11.12 -2.85
C ASP A 138 -11.79 -9.86 -3.71
N ALA A 139 -12.76 -9.00 -3.38
CA ALA A 139 -13.09 -7.84 -4.18
C ALA A 139 -12.02 -6.74 -4.13
N VAL A 140 -11.89 -6.01 -5.25
CA VAL A 140 -11.09 -4.80 -5.37
C VAL A 140 -12.00 -3.63 -5.68
N SER A 141 -11.89 -2.54 -4.89
CA SER A 141 -12.56 -1.27 -5.16
C SER A 141 -11.53 -0.14 -5.17
N LEU A 142 -11.34 0.51 -6.32
CA LEU A 142 -10.40 1.61 -6.52
C LEU A 142 -11.15 2.85 -6.97
N GLY A 143 -10.96 3.93 -6.21
CA GLY A 143 -11.57 5.22 -6.47
C GLY A 143 -13.08 5.29 -6.18
N ASP A 144 -13.55 6.51 -6.23
CA ASP A 144 -14.97 6.86 -6.17
C ASP A 144 -15.22 8.04 -7.14
N GLY A 145 -16.36 8.72 -7.05
CA GLY A 145 -16.67 9.86 -7.92
C GLY A 145 -15.66 11.03 -7.85
N ASN A 146 -14.83 11.09 -6.81
CA ASN A 146 -13.84 12.14 -6.56
C ASN A 146 -12.39 11.63 -6.63
N THR A 147 -12.18 10.31 -6.64
CA THR A 147 -10.87 9.66 -6.62
C THR A 147 -10.60 8.98 -7.96
N ALA A 148 -9.71 9.55 -8.77
CA ALA A 148 -9.30 8.97 -10.05
C ALA A 148 -8.28 7.83 -9.84
N LEU A 149 -8.29 6.84 -10.75
CA LEU A 149 -7.25 5.85 -10.93
C LEU A 149 -6.33 6.25 -12.08
N THR A 150 -5.06 6.45 -11.78
CA THR A 150 -4.03 6.76 -12.76
C THR A 150 -3.17 5.53 -13.06
N LEU A 151 -3.06 5.12 -14.30
CA LEU A 151 -2.19 4.04 -14.75
C LEU A 151 -0.85 4.63 -15.18
N ALA A 152 0.22 4.34 -14.41
CA ALA A 152 1.54 4.93 -14.61
C ALA A 152 2.50 4.04 -15.41
N GLY A 153 2.25 2.75 -15.50
CA GLY A 153 3.07 1.79 -16.26
C GLY A 153 2.53 1.48 -17.64
N THR A 154 3.35 0.82 -18.46
CA THR A 154 2.91 0.29 -19.77
C THR A 154 1.87 -0.82 -19.63
N THR A 155 1.87 -1.50 -18.49
CA THR A 155 0.89 -2.53 -18.14
C THR A 155 0.57 -2.41 -16.65
N SER A 156 -0.72 -2.24 -16.33
CA SER A 156 -1.25 -2.30 -14.98
C SER A 156 -2.29 -3.41 -14.94
N ILE A 157 -2.23 -4.27 -13.92
CA ILE A 157 -3.08 -5.46 -13.81
C ILE A 157 -3.85 -5.38 -12.49
N ILE A 158 -5.15 -5.70 -12.54
CA ILE A 158 -5.96 -5.99 -11.36
C ILE A 158 -6.48 -7.42 -11.53
N ASP A 159 -6.05 -8.32 -10.64
CA ASP A 159 -6.29 -9.76 -10.73
C ASP A 159 -6.91 -10.26 -9.43
N THR A 160 -8.20 -10.58 -9.46
CA THR A 160 -8.93 -11.15 -8.32
C THR A 160 -8.95 -12.68 -8.34
N THR A 161 -8.23 -13.32 -9.28
CA THR A 161 -8.21 -14.78 -9.42
C THR A 161 -6.98 -15.43 -8.79
N ASN A 162 -6.12 -14.65 -8.14
CA ASN A 162 -4.84 -15.14 -7.62
C ASN A 162 -4.01 -15.86 -8.70
N ASN A 163 -3.82 -15.21 -9.86
CA ASN A 163 -3.13 -15.77 -11.02
C ASN A 163 -3.77 -17.08 -11.51
N GLY A 164 -5.10 -17.18 -11.44
CA GLY A 164 -5.86 -18.36 -11.83
C GLY A 164 -6.02 -19.42 -10.72
N GLY A 165 -5.42 -19.22 -9.55
CA GLY A 165 -5.55 -20.15 -8.40
C GLY A 165 -6.96 -20.17 -7.80
N THR A 166 -7.69 -19.04 -7.91
CA THR A 166 -9.10 -18.90 -7.53
C THR A 166 -9.91 -18.50 -8.75
N ALA A 167 -10.25 -19.47 -9.58
CA ALA A 167 -10.80 -19.26 -10.92
C ALA A 167 -12.12 -18.44 -10.94
N ALA A 168 -12.91 -18.47 -9.87
CA ALA A 168 -14.13 -17.67 -9.78
C ALA A 168 -13.84 -16.17 -9.68
N GLY A 169 -12.70 -15.79 -9.08
CA GLY A 169 -12.39 -14.40 -8.80
C GLY A 169 -13.45 -13.68 -7.97
N ALA A 170 -13.37 -12.35 -7.92
CA ALA A 170 -14.36 -11.49 -7.27
C ALA A 170 -14.54 -10.18 -8.05
N GLY A 171 -15.46 -9.32 -7.60
CA GLY A 171 -15.79 -8.07 -8.27
C GLY A 171 -14.63 -7.08 -8.29
N ILE A 172 -14.45 -6.39 -9.41
CA ILE A 172 -13.56 -5.24 -9.55
C ILE A 172 -14.44 -4.01 -9.78
N THR A 173 -14.32 -3.03 -8.90
CA THR A 173 -15.03 -1.75 -9.01
C THR A 173 -14.01 -0.62 -9.22
N LEU A 174 -14.19 0.12 -10.31
CA LEU A 174 -13.44 1.35 -10.60
C LEU A 174 -14.45 2.50 -10.51
N GLY A 175 -14.46 3.20 -9.37
CA GLY A 175 -15.49 4.17 -9.03
C GLY A 175 -15.27 5.56 -9.61
N GLY A 176 -14.03 5.89 -9.99
CA GLY A 176 -13.63 7.16 -10.57
C GLY A 176 -13.18 7.07 -12.03
N ALA A 177 -12.71 8.20 -12.57
CA ALA A 177 -12.07 8.22 -13.88
C ALA A 177 -10.83 7.32 -13.90
N VAL A 178 -10.57 6.69 -15.03
CA VAL A 178 -9.36 5.89 -15.25
C VAL A 178 -8.56 6.50 -16.38
N ASP A 179 -7.37 7.01 -16.08
CA ASP A 179 -6.50 7.72 -17.02
C ASP A 179 -5.10 7.08 -17.07
N GLY A 180 -4.47 7.11 -18.24
CA GLY A 180 -3.08 6.73 -18.44
C GLY A 180 -2.15 7.95 -18.46
N THR A 181 -0.93 7.79 -17.94
CA THR A 181 0.10 8.86 -18.01
C THR A 181 0.95 8.78 -19.28
N LEU A 182 0.96 7.65 -19.98
CA LEU A 182 1.76 7.47 -21.18
C LEU A 182 1.03 8.05 -22.40
N ALA A 183 1.69 8.96 -23.13
CA ALA A 183 1.16 9.48 -24.37
C ALA A 183 1.00 8.36 -25.41
N ASN A 184 -0.14 8.36 -26.11
CA ASN A 184 -0.36 7.47 -27.25
C ASN A 184 0.52 7.96 -28.41
N THR A 185 1.72 7.37 -28.56
CA THR A 185 2.58 7.60 -29.72
C THR A 185 2.12 6.68 -30.84
N GLN A 186 1.27 7.21 -31.71
CA GLN A 186 0.96 6.59 -33.01
C GLN A 186 2.09 6.85 -34.01
#